data_2a1028f7256ea294e3e07ac36d11b00d
#
_entry.id   2a1028f7256ea294e3e07ac36d11b00d
#
_cell.length_a   1.000
_cell.length_b   1.000
_cell.length_c   1.000
_cell.angle_alpha   90.00
_cell.angle_beta   90.00
_cell.angle_gamma   90.00
#
_symmetry.space_group_name_H-M   'P 1'
#
loop_
_entity.id
_entity.type
_entity.pdbx_description
1 polymer ?
#
loop_
_entity_poly.entity_id
_entity_poly.type
_entity_poly.pdbx_seq_one_letter_code
_entity_poly.pdbx_strand_id
1 'polypeptide(L)'
;MNYLVISPYYPQNFQQFSIELANKGITVLGIGQEPYEQLDEPLRNSLTEYFRVDNLENIDEVKRAVAFLFYKHGPIDRIESHNEYWLELDAALREQFHVFGAKPEDLKKTKFKSEMKKLFKKAGVPVVPGAVIETEADVDKAVKEIGLPMIAKPDNGVGAAATFKLETEDDVNHFKAEWDHSTIYFFEKFVTSSEICTFDGLVDRDGNIVFSTTFDYAHTPLDLMIYKMDNSYYVLKDMDPKLRKYGEAIVKEFGMKERFFHIEFFR
;
A
#
# COMPACT_ATOMS: atom_id res chain seq x y z
N MET A 1 -21.55 15.68 -1.29
CA MET A 1 -20.53 14.73 -1.75
C MET A 1 -20.74 13.44 -1.00
N ASN A 2 -20.89 12.33 -1.72
CA ASN A 2 -21.04 10.99 -1.16
C ASN A 2 -19.69 10.27 -1.15
N TYR A 3 -19.16 10.01 0.03
CA TYR A 3 -17.89 9.35 0.24
C TYR A 3 -18.15 7.95 0.80
N LEU A 4 -17.77 6.91 0.05
CA LEU A 4 -17.93 5.52 0.46
C LEU A 4 -16.64 5.00 1.07
N VAL A 5 -16.72 4.50 2.30
CA VAL A 5 -15.61 3.87 3.01
C VAL A 5 -15.82 2.35 3.04
N ILE A 6 -14.85 1.63 2.51
CA ILE A 6 -14.80 0.16 2.60
C ILE A 6 -14.05 -0.23 3.88
N SER A 7 -14.60 -1.16 4.67
CA SER A 7 -14.05 -1.58 5.95
C SER A 7 -13.82 -0.41 6.94
N PRO A 8 -14.83 0.41 7.25
CA PRO A 8 -14.66 1.60 8.09
C PRO A 8 -14.26 1.29 9.54
N TYR A 9 -14.47 0.04 10.00
CA TYR A 9 -14.17 -0.40 11.36
C TYR A 9 -12.68 -0.66 11.59
N TYR A 10 -11.99 -1.24 10.61
CA TYR A 10 -10.60 -1.67 10.76
C TYR A 10 -9.70 -1.12 9.63
N PRO A 11 -8.50 -0.66 9.95
CA PRO A 11 -7.85 -0.50 11.26
C PRO A 11 -8.53 0.57 12.14
N GLN A 12 -8.59 0.38 13.45
CA GLN A 12 -9.32 1.27 14.35
C GLN A 12 -8.86 2.74 14.30
N ASN A 13 -7.57 2.98 14.15
CA ASN A 13 -7.02 4.34 14.03
C ASN A 13 -7.46 5.05 12.72
N PHE A 14 -7.95 4.32 11.71
CA PHE A 14 -8.45 4.89 10.45
C PHE A 14 -9.93 5.29 10.51
N GLN A 15 -10.65 4.93 11.55
CA GLN A 15 -12.02 5.40 11.79
C GLN A 15 -12.09 6.94 11.82
N GLN A 16 -11.00 7.60 12.22
CA GLN A 16 -10.89 9.06 12.22
C GLN A 16 -11.12 9.69 10.84
N PHE A 17 -10.81 9.02 9.75
CA PHE A 17 -11.15 9.51 8.40
C PHE A 17 -12.65 9.69 8.23
N SER A 18 -13.45 8.68 8.61
CA SER A 18 -14.92 8.75 8.54
C SER A 18 -15.47 9.85 9.44
N ILE A 19 -14.98 9.94 10.66
CA ILE A 19 -15.42 10.95 11.66
C ILE A 19 -15.12 12.37 11.15
N GLU A 20 -13.90 12.62 10.66
CA GLU A 20 -13.52 13.95 10.20
C GLU A 20 -14.20 14.35 8.87
N LEU A 21 -14.48 13.40 8.00
CA LEU A 21 -15.29 13.65 6.81
C LEU A 21 -16.71 14.07 7.18
N ALA A 22 -17.35 13.37 8.13
CA ALA A 22 -18.68 13.72 8.62
C ALA A 22 -18.69 15.10 9.30
N ASN A 23 -17.68 15.41 10.13
CA ASN A 23 -17.52 16.73 10.78
C ASN A 23 -17.42 17.87 9.75
N LYS A 24 -16.94 17.58 8.54
CA LYS A 24 -16.87 18.52 7.41
C LYS A 24 -18.15 18.58 6.56
N GLY A 25 -19.22 17.90 6.98
CA GLY A 25 -20.50 17.88 6.27
C GLY A 25 -20.50 16.97 5.02
N ILE A 26 -19.58 16.03 4.93
CA ILE A 26 -19.56 15.03 3.87
C ILE A 26 -20.52 13.90 4.23
N THR A 27 -21.32 13.43 3.28
CA THR A 27 -22.14 12.22 3.44
C THR A 27 -21.24 11.01 3.42
N VAL A 28 -21.01 10.39 4.58
CA VAL A 28 -20.14 9.20 4.70
C VAL A 28 -21.00 7.95 4.69
N LEU A 29 -20.73 7.06 3.73
CA LEU A 29 -21.40 5.77 3.57
C LEU A 29 -20.38 4.67 3.89
N GLY A 30 -20.77 3.63 4.62
CA GLY A 30 -19.89 2.54 5.00
C GLY A 30 -20.34 1.19 4.43
N ILE A 31 -19.39 0.38 3.98
CA ILE A 31 -19.59 -1.05 3.72
C ILE A 31 -18.56 -1.84 4.52
N GLY A 32 -19.02 -2.79 5.34
CA GLY A 32 -18.16 -3.64 6.17
C GLY A 32 -18.80 -4.98 6.52
N GLN A 33 -18.06 -5.83 7.20
CA GLN A 33 -18.51 -7.18 7.62
C GLN A 33 -19.05 -7.18 9.04
N GLU A 34 -18.60 -6.26 9.86
CA GLU A 34 -18.94 -6.20 11.27
C GLU A 34 -20.42 -5.86 11.45
N PRO A 35 -21.12 -6.49 12.42
CA PRO A 35 -22.44 -6.05 12.82
C PRO A 35 -22.45 -4.56 13.23
N TYR A 36 -23.48 -3.82 12.85
CA TYR A 36 -23.57 -2.38 13.13
C TYR A 36 -23.38 -2.04 14.61
N GLU A 37 -23.89 -2.91 15.49
CA GLU A 37 -23.84 -2.76 16.94
C GLU A 37 -22.41 -2.90 17.50
N GLN A 38 -21.49 -3.51 16.75
CA GLN A 38 -20.08 -3.66 17.12
C GLN A 38 -19.22 -2.46 16.72
N LEU A 39 -19.72 -1.59 15.85
CA LEU A 39 -19.01 -0.38 15.49
C LEU A 39 -18.94 0.56 16.71
N ASP A 40 -17.80 1.19 16.88
CA ASP A 40 -17.62 2.20 17.94
C ASP A 40 -18.63 3.36 17.78
N GLU A 41 -19.11 3.90 18.87
CA GLU A 41 -20.14 4.94 18.85
C GLU A 41 -19.75 6.16 18.00
N PRO A 42 -18.52 6.70 18.07
CA PRO A 42 -18.12 7.81 17.20
C PRO A 42 -18.17 7.47 15.72
N LEU A 43 -17.76 6.24 15.34
CA LEU A 43 -17.85 5.78 13.97
C LEU A 43 -19.30 5.65 13.52
N ARG A 44 -20.16 5.00 14.32
CA ARG A 44 -21.59 4.87 13.99
C ARG A 44 -22.25 6.21 13.74
N ASN A 45 -21.96 7.20 14.59
CA ASN A 45 -22.52 8.56 14.49
C ASN A 45 -21.99 9.32 13.28
N SER A 46 -20.84 8.96 12.73
CA SER A 46 -20.26 9.56 11.54
C SER A 46 -20.80 9.00 10.23
N LEU A 47 -21.35 7.78 10.25
CA LEU A 47 -21.87 7.12 9.06
C LEU A 47 -23.33 7.53 8.81
N THR A 48 -23.60 8.11 7.63
CA THR A 48 -24.98 8.41 7.18
C THR A 48 -25.75 7.11 6.95
N GLU A 49 -25.07 6.08 6.45
CA GLU A 49 -25.59 4.73 6.31
C GLU A 49 -24.44 3.72 6.33
N TYR A 50 -24.71 2.56 6.91
CA TYR A 50 -23.81 1.42 6.92
C TYR A 50 -24.50 0.20 6.31
N PHE A 51 -23.88 -0.38 5.29
CA PHE A 51 -24.34 -1.62 4.65
C PHE A 51 -23.41 -2.77 5.06
N ARG A 52 -23.97 -3.73 5.79
CA ARG A 52 -23.23 -4.94 6.15
C ARG A 52 -23.24 -5.93 4.99
N VAL A 53 -22.08 -6.47 4.66
CA VAL A 53 -21.89 -7.63 3.77
C VAL A 53 -21.36 -8.81 4.59
N ASP A 54 -21.57 -10.03 4.11
CA ASP A 54 -21.06 -11.22 4.79
C ASP A 54 -19.56 -11.40 4.54
N ASN A 55 -19.06 -11.04 3.33
CA ASN A 55 -17.66 -11.15 2.98
C ASN A 55 -17.23 -10.02 2.02
N LEU A 56 -16.32 -9.15 2.47
CA LEU A 56 -15.73 -8.09 1.65
C LEU A 56 -14.85 -8.62 0.50
N GLU A 57 -14.36 -9.86 0.58
CA GLU A 57 -13.62 -10.48 -0.52
C GLU A 57 -14.56 -10.96 -1.64
N ASN A 58 -15.86 -11.07 -1.36
CA ASN A 58 -16.87 -11.34 -2.37
C ASN A 58 -17.24 -10.04 -3.12
N ILE A 59 -16.48 -9.73 -4.16
CA ILE A 59 -16.65 -8.49 -4.92
C ILE A 59 -18.07 -8.29 -5.45
N ASP A 60 -18.79 -9.37 -5.80
CA ASP A 60 -20.15 -9.26 -6.32
C ASP A 60 -21.16 -8.89 -5.23
N GLU A 61 -20.92 -9.29 -3.99
CA GLU A 61 -21.71 -8.86 -2.84
C GLU A 61 -21.47 -7.37 -2.57
N VAL A 62 -20.21 -6.95 -2.56
CA VAL A 62 -19.85 -5.53 -2.36
C VAL A 62 -20.41 -4.65 -3.47
N LYS A 63 -20.35 -5.09 -4.74
CA LYS A 63 -20.97 -4.35 -5.87
C LYS A 63 -22.46 -4.14 -5.67
N ARG A 64 -23.20 -5.15 -5.18
CA ARG A 64 -24.63 -5.01 -4.86
C ARG A 64 -24.87 -3.99 -3.75
N ALA A 65 -24.02 -3.99 -2.72
CA ALA A 65 -24.08 -3.00 -1.64
C ALA A 65 -23.83 -1.57 -2.17
N VAL A 66 -22.81 -1.40 -3.01
CA VAL A 66 -22.52 -0.09 -3.65
C VAL A 66 -23.68 0.35 -4.52
N ALA A 67 -24.26 -0.54 -5.32
CA ALA A 67 -25.42 -0.22 -6.17
C ALA A 67 -26.64 0.20 -5.35
N PHE A 68 -26.89 -0.44 -4.21
CA PHE A 68 -27.95 -0.06 -3.28
C PHE A 68 -27.73 1.35 -2.70
N LEU A 69 -26.51 1.62 -2.21
CA LEU A 69 -26.16 2.93 -1.66
C LEU A 69 -26.24 4.02 -2.73
N PHE A 70 -25.79 3.71 -3.95
CA PHE A 70 -25.92 4.61 -5.11
C PHE A 70 -27.38 4.93 -5.42
N TYR A 71 -28.26 3.91 -5.44
CA TYR A 71 -29.68 4.10 -5.67
C TYR A 71 -30.32 5.01 -4.61
N LYS A 72 -29.94 4.82 -3.34
CA LYS A 72 -30.56 5.52 -2.21
C LYS A 72 -30.03 6.94 -2.01
N HIS A 73 -28.73 7.17 -2.19
CA HIS A 73 -28.04 8.42 -1.89
C HIS A 73 -27.59 9.21 -3.12
N GLY A 74 -27.75 8.63 -4.31
CA GLY A 74 -27.23 9.21 -5.55
C GLY A 74 -25.78 8.83 -5.84
N PRO A 75 -25.15 9.50 -6.82
CA PRO A 75 -23.80 9.18 -7.26
C PRO A 75 -22.78 9.17 -6.12
N ILE A 76 -21.89 8.17 -6.16
CA ILE A 76 -20.75 8.08 -5.23
C ILE A 76 -19.59 8.88 -5.82
N ASP A 77 -19.08 9.85 -5.07
CA ASP A 77 -18.00 10.72 -5.51
C ASP A 77 -16.62 10.14 -5.24
N ARG A 78 -16.47 9.38 -4.14
CA ARG A 78 -15.21 8.73 -3.72
C ARG A 78 -15.49 7.36 -3.14
N ILE A 79 -14.56 6.43 -3.37
CA ILE A 79 -14.52 5.09 -2.76
C ILE A 79 -13.10 4.88 -2.23
N GLU A 80 -12.94 4.69 -0.93
CA GLU A 80 -11.64 4.49 -0.28
C GLU A 80 -11.78 3.53 0.91
N SER A 81 -10.80 2.65 1.07
CA SER A 81 -10.64 1.85 2.28
C SER A 81 -9.62 2.44 3.24
N HIS A 82 -8.75 3.32 2.74
CA HIS A 82 -7.54 3.80 3.44
C HIS A 82 -6.59 2.68 3.87
N ASN A 83 -6.74 1.47 3.31
CA ASN A 83 -6.01 0.27 3.68
C ASN A 83 -5.42 -0.40 2.44
N GLU A 84 -4.12 -0.73 2.50
CA GLU A 84 -3.41 -1.38 1.39
C GLU A 84 -4.04 -2.71 0.97
N TYR A 85 -4.59 -3.48 1.93
CA TYR A 85 -5.23 -4.77 1.66
C TYR A 85 -6.40 -4.65 0.66
N TRP A 86 -7.19 -3.57 0.75
CA TRP A 86 -8.40 -3.37 -0.06
C TRP A 86 -8.18 -2.55 -1.33
N LEU A 87 -6.94 -2.18 -1.67
CA LEU A 87 -6.67 -1.34 -2.87
C LEU A 87 -7.23 -1.91 -4.17
N GLU A 88 -7.19 -3.23 -4.35
CA GLU A 88 -7.74 -3.89 -5.56
C GLU A 88 -9.26 -3.84 -5.59
N LEU A 89 -9.91 -4.05 -4.45
CA LEU A 89 -11.35 -3.89 -4.32
C LEU A 89 -11.77 -2.45 -4.59
N ASP A 90 -11.12 -1.47 -3.95
CA ASP A 90 -11.36 -0.05 -4.17
C ASP A 90 -11.26 0.32 -5.66
N ALA A 91 -10.19 -0.12 -6.32
CA ALA A 91 -9.94 0.16 -7.73
C ALA A 91 -11.00 -0.49 -8.66
N ALA A 92 -11.37 -1.73 -8.39
CA ALA A 92 -12.40 -2.44 -9.15
C ALA A 92 -13.78 -1.78 -9.00
N LEU A 93 -14.12 -1.34 -7.78
CA LEU A 93 -15.37 -0.61 -7.53
C LEU A 93 -15.37 0.77 -8.21
N ARG A 94 -14.24 1.52 -8.15
CA ARG A 94 -14.11 2.80 -8.85
C ARG A 94 -14.24 2.64 -10.37
N GLU A 95 -13.71 1.56 -10.93
CA GLU A 95 -13.87 1.26 -12.35
C GLU A 95 -15.34 0.96 -12.69
N GLN A 96 -15.95 0.03 -11.95
CA GLN A 96 -17.34 -0.41 -12.20
C GLN A 96 -18.36 0.72 -12.09
N PHE A 97 -18.18 1.62 -11.12
CA PHE A 97 -19.12 2.72 -10.84
C PHE A 97 -18.66 4.08 -11.39
N HIS A 98 -17.61 4.11 -12.21
CA HIS A 98 -17.03 5.31 -12.81
C HIS A 98 -16.66 6.40 -11.79
N VAL A 99 -16.23 5.99 -10.59
CA VAL A 99 -15.78 6.88 -9.52
C VAL A 99 -14.34 7.31 -9.77
N PHE A 100 -14.00 8.55 -9.47
CA PHE A 100 -12.63 9.07 -9.57
C PHE A 100 -11.67 8.32 -8.64
N GLY A 101 -10.43 8.15 -9.09
CA GLY A 101 -9.34 7.52 -8.36
C GLY A 101 -8.66 6.40 -9.16
N ALA A 102 -7.63 5.80 -8.57
CA ALA A 102 -6.85 4.74 -9.19
C ALA A 102 -7.73 3.55 -9.61
N LYS A 103 -7.52 3.07 -10.83
CA LYS A 103 -8.20 1.91 -11.43
C LYS A 103 -7.30 0.66 -11.33
N PRO A 104 -7.79 -0.55 -11.65
CA PRO A 104 -6.98 -1.76 -11.58
C PRO A 104 -5.67 -1.68 -12.38
N GLU A 105 -5.68 -1.03 -13.54
CA GLU A 105 -4.48 -0.83 -14.36
C GLU A 105 -3.43 0.09 -13.69
N ASP A 106 -3.89 1.06 -12.88
CA ASP A 106 -3.01 1.97 -12.15
C ASP A 106 -2.29 1.29 -10.99
N LEU A 107 -2.87 0.21 -10.43
CA LEU A 107 -2.31 -0.47 -9.28
C LEU A 107 -1.02 -1.22 -9.60
N LYS A 108 -0.80 -1.63 -10.86
CA LYS A 108 0.44 -2.34 -11.24
C LYS A 108 1.68 -1.58 -10.83
N LYS A 109 1.69 -0.27 -11.06
CA LYS A 109 2.83 0.60 -10.74
C LYS A 109 3.03 0.89 -9.24
N THR A 110 2.05 0.57 -8.39
CA THR A 110 2.12 0.78 -6.93
C THR A 110 2.14 -0.50 -6.11
N LYS A 111 1.82 -1.64 -6.72
CA LYS A 111 1.81 -2.96 -6.03
C LYS A 111 2.94 -3.88 -6.46
N PHE A 112 3.35 -3.86 -7.75
CA PHE A 112 4.43 -4.71 -8.22
C PHE A 112 5.79 -4.04 -7.99
N LYS A 113 6.65 -4.69 -7.18
CA LYS A 113 7.99 -4.17 -6.83
C LYS A 113 8.86 -3.95 -8.06
N SER A 114 8.75 -4.84 -9.05
CA SER A 114 9.42 -4.73 -10.34
C SER A 114 9.00 -3.47 -11.10
N GLU A 115 7.71 -3.15 -11.13
CA GLU A 115 7.18 -1.96 -11.81
C GLU A 115 7.52 -0.68 -11.03
N MET A 116 7.35 -0.68 -9.70
CA MET A 116 7.78 0.45 -8.86
C MET A 116 9.25 0.80 -9.09
N LYS A 117 10.13 -0.22 -9.16
CA LYS A 117 11.56 0.00 -9.37
C LYS A 117 11.88 0.66 -10.71
N LYS A 118 11.12 0.33 -11.77
CA LYS A 118 11.25 1.01 -13.08
C LYS A 118 10.94 2.51 -12.96
N LEU A 119 9.88 2.84 -12.22
CA LEU A 119 9.49 4.24 -12.00
C LEU A 119 10.47 4.98 -11.10
N PHE A 120 11.02 4.35 -10.05
CA PHE A 120 12.08 4.94 -9.23
C PHE A 120 13.32 5.28 -10.07
N LYS A 121 13.76 4.37 -10.94
CA LYS A 121 14.86 4.63 -11.87
C LYS A 121 14.55 5.81 -12.80
N LYS A 122 13.33 5.86 -13.34
CA LYS A 122 12.87 6.93 -14.23
C LYS A 122 12.79 8.28 -13.51
N ALA A 123 12.43 8.28 -12.22
CA ALA A 123 12.49 9.45 -11.35
C ALA A 123 13.92 9.89 -10.99
N GLY A 124 14.95 9.16 -11.43
CA GLY A 124 16.36 9.45 -11.14
C GLY A 124 16.79 9.11 -9.72
N VAL A 125 16.04 8.21 -9.05
CA VAL A 125 16.36 7.76 -7.69
C VAL A 125 17.27 6.55 -7.76
N PRO A 126 18.38 6.51 -7.01
CA PRO A 126 19.23 5.34 -6.90
C PRO A 126 18.44 4.13 -6.35
N VAL A 127 18.55 3.00 -7.02
CA VAL A 127 17.93 1.74 -6.57
C VAL A 127 18.94 0.61 -6.67
N VAL A 128 18.86 -0.33 -5.74
CA VAL A 128 19.72 -1.53 -5.79
C VAL A 128 19.37 -2.42 -7.00
N PRO A 129 20.31 -3.22 -7.51
CA PRO A 129 20.01 -4.23 -8.54
C PRO A 129 18.89 -5.17 -8.11
N GLY A 130 18.04 -5.57 -9.04
CA GLY A 130 16.97 -6.55 -8.78
C GLY A 130 16.50 -7.20 -10.08
N ALA A 131 15.87 -8.38 -9.95
CA ALA A 131 15.39 -9.20 -11.04
C ALA A 131 14.04 -9.84 -10.70
N VAL A 132 13.17 -9.98 -11.69
CA VAL A 132 11.93 -10.77 -11.60
C VAL A 132 12.30 -12.25 -11.74
N ILE A 133 11.68 -13.09 -10.93
CA ILE A 133 11.91 -14.54 -10.84
C ILE A 133 10.60 -15.26 -11.15
N GLU A 134 10.56 -15.90 -12.30
CA GLU A 134 9.43 -16.72 -12.76
C GLU A 134 9.83 -18.20 -12.92
N THR A 135 11.13 -18.48 -13.03
CA THR A 135 11.69 -19.81 -13.20
C THR A 135 12.94 -20.02 -12.35
N GLU A 136 13.33 -21.28 -12.11
CA GLU A 136 14.60 -21.58 -11.43
C GLU A 136 15.83 -21.04 -12.19
N ALA A 137 15.77 -20.99 -13.51
CA ALA A 137 16.84 -20.40 -14.30
C ALA A 137 17.02 -18.90 -14.02
N ASP A 138 15.93 -18.19 -13.69
CA ASP A 138 16.00 -16.79 -13.27
C ASP A 138 16.67 -16.64 -11.92
N VAL A 139 16.44 -17.61 -10.99
CA VAL A 139 17.15 -17.66 -9.70
C VAL A 139 18.66 -17.74 -9.92
N ASP A 140 19.11 -18.72 -10.73
CA ASP A 140 20.53 -18.91 -11.00
C ASP A 140 21.18 -17.69 -11.68
N LYS A 141 20.44 -17.08 -12.60
CA LYS A 141 20.85 -15.85 -13.25
C LYS A 141 20.96 -14.69 -12.25
N ALA A 142 19.97 -14.52 -11.38
CA ALA A 142 19.99 -13.46 -10.35
C ALA A 142 21.16 -13.63 -9.37
N VAL A 143 21.44 -14.87 -8.91
CA VAL A 143 22.60 -15.18 -8.07
C VAL A 143 23.90 -14.76 -8.76
N LYS A 144 24.04 -15.05 -10.04
CA LYS A 144 25.23 -14.71 -10.83
C LYS A 144 25.40 -13.21 -11.07
N GLU A 145 24.30 -12.48 -11.37
CA GLU A 145 24.33 -11.08 -11.79
C GLU A 145 24.28 -10.10 -10.63
N ILE A 146 23.50 -10.40 -9.58
CA ILE A 146 23.30 -9.54 -8.41
C ILE A 146 24.29 -9.91 -7.29
N GLY A 147 24.51 -11.21 -7.10
CA GLY A 147 25.37 -11.77 -6.04
C GLY A 147 24.73 -11.69 -4.65
N LEU A 148 25.09 -12.66 -3.80
CA LEU A 148 24.65 -12.73 -2.41
C LEU A 148 25.31 -11.61 -1.54
N PRO A 149 24.68 -11.16 -0.43
CA PRO A 149 23.34 -11.52 -0.02
C PRO A 149 22.27 -10.82 -0.83
N MET A 150 21.09 -11.45 -0.93
CA MET A 150 19.89 -10.93 -1.60
C MET A 150 18.67 -11.07 -0.70
N ILE A 151 17.61 -10.34 -1.05
CA ILE A 151 16.28 -10.51 -0.48
C ILE A 151 15.33 -10.96 -1.59
N ALA A 152 14.59 -12.04 -1.34
CA ALA A 152 13.53 -12.55 -2.21
C ALA A 152 12.17 -12.18 -1.62
N LYS A 153 11.34 -11.49 -2.38
CA LYS A 153 10.00 -11.04 -1.96
C LYS A 153 8.99 -11.38 -3.05
N PRO A 154 7.74 -11.75 -2.74
CA PRO A 154 6.69 -11.77 -3.75
C PRO A 154 6.62 -10.42 -4.48
N ASP A 155 6.58 -10.44 -5.81
CA ASP A 155 6.53 -9.19 -6.60
C ASP A 155 5.26 -8.40 -6.32
N ASN A 156 4.13 -9.10 -6.22
CA ASN A 156 2.84 -8.56 -5.78
C ASN A 156 2.51 -9.06 -4.37
N GLY A 157 3.05 -8.43 -3.34
CA GLY A 157 2.80 -8.81 -1.95
C GLY A 157 2.88 -7.62 -1.01
N VAL A 158 2.12 -7.67 0.08
CA VAL A 158 2.11 -6.67 1.15
C VAL A 158 2.85 -7.20 2.38
N GLY A 159 3.55 -6.30 3.05
CA GLY A 159 4.33 -6.65 4.24
C GLY A 159 5.54 -7.54 3.93
N ALA A 160 6.05 -8.21 4.96
CA ALA A 160 7.21 -9.10 4.87
C ALA A 160 6.84 -10.58 4.73
N ALA A 161 5.58 -10.90 4.46
CA ALA A 161 5.12 -12.28 4.29
C ALA A 161 5.84 -12.95 3.10
N ALA A 162 6.21 -14.22 3.27
CA ALA A 162 6.95 -15.01 2.28
C ALA A 162 8.24 -14.32 1.77
N THR A 163 8.94 -13.60 2.65
CA THR A 163 10.23 -12.95 2.36
C THR A 163 11.36 -13.84 2.82
N PHE A 164 12.35 -14.07 1.94
CA PHE A 164 13.53 -14.87 2.23
C PHE A 164 14.79 -14.00 2.15
N LYS A 165 15.66 -14.13 3.14
CA LYS A 165 17.01 -13.60 3.07
C LYS A 165 17.94 -14.68 2.56
N LEU A 166 18.61 -14.44 1.45
CA LEU A 166 19.49 -15.38 0.79
C LEU A 166 20.92 -14.91 1.01
N GLU A 167 21.62 -15.52 1.96
CA GLU A 167 23.01 -15.17 2.31
C GLU A 167 24.01 -16.16 1.70
N THR A 168 23.59 -17.42 1.56
CA THR A 168 24.41 -18.54 1.10
C THR A 168 23.74 -19.29 -0.06
N GLU A 169 24.48 -20.17 -0.72
CA GLU A 169 23.92 -21.08 -1.71
C GLU A 169 22.91 -22.06 -1.09
N ASP A 170 23.08 -22.42 0.16
CA ASP A 170 22.13 -23.28 0.87
C ASP A 170 20.77 -22.57 1.07
N ASP A 171 20.76 -21.26 1.34
CA ASP A 171 19.55 -20.48 1.41
C ASP A 171 18.83 -20.40 0.05
N VAL A 172 19.60 -20.30 -1.03
CA VAL A 172 19.05 -20.31 -2.39
C VAL A 172 18.42 -21.66 -2.72
N ASN A 173 19.06 -22.77 -2.34
CA ASN A 173 18.52 -24.12 -2.53
C ASN A 173 17.26 -24.34 -1.69
N HIS A 174 17.25 -23.83 -0.45
CA HIS A 174 16.07 -23.87 0.42
C HIS A 174 14.91 -23.08 -0.18
N PHE A 175 15.16 -21.86 -0.67
CA PHE A 175 14.14 -21.09 -1.39
C PHE A 175 13.55 -21.85 -2.58
N LYS A 176 14.41 -22.45 -3.44
CA LYS A 176 13.94 -23.24 -4.59
C LYS A 176 13.06 -24.42 -4.17
N ALA A 177 13.40 -25.08 -3.05
CA ALA A 177 12.66 -26.24 -2.54
C ALA A 177 11.28 -25.86 -1.97
N GLU A 178 11.15 -24.66 -1.38
CA GLU A 178 9.89 -24.17 -0.80
C GLU A 178 9.01 -23.39 -1.79
N TRP A 179 9.60 -22.92 -2.89
CA TRP A 179 8.86 -22.15 -3.87
C TRP A 179 7.87 -23.01 -4.65
N ASP A 180 6.60 -22.64 -4.60
CA ASP A 180 5.49 -23.34 -5.26
C ASP A 180 5.40 -23.09 -6.78
N HIS A 181 6.30 -22.25 -7.34
CA HIS A 181 6.35 -21.80 -8.73
C HIS A 181 5.09 -21.06 -9.23
N SER A 182 4.09 -20.82 -8.37
CA SER A 182 2.89 -20.04 -8.70
C SER A 182 3.07 -18.56 -8.39
N THR A 183 3.91 -18.27 -7.41
CA THR A 183 4.22 -16.91 -6.95
C THR A 183 5.41 -16.35 -7.73
N ILE A 184 5.21 -15.20 -8.41
CA ILE A 184 6.32 -14.46 -9.01
C ILE A 184 7.06 -13.72 -7.90
N TYR A 185 8.39 -13.91 -7.85
CA TYR A 185 9.24 -13.22 -6.88
C TYR A 185 10.01 -12.07 -7.53
N PHE A 186 10.39 -11.12 -6.70
CA PHE A 186 11.34 -10.09 -7.03
C PHE A 186 12.56 -10.21 -6.11
N PHE A 187 13.72 -10.49 -6.70
CA PHE A 187 14.99 -10.56 -5.98
C PHE A 187 15.68 -9.21 -6.05
N GLU A 188 16.27 -8.80 -4.94
CA GLU A 188 17.04 -7.56 -4.85
C GLU A 188 18.32 -7.78 -4.08
N LYS A 189 19.36 -7.00 -4.41
CA LYS A 189 20.55 -6.92 -3.55
C LYS A 189 20.13 -6.52 -2.16
N PHE A 190 20.56 -7.29 -1.15
CA PHE A 190 20.27 -6.97 0.24
C PHE A 190 21.00 -5.69 0.64
N VAL A 191 20.27 -4.74 1.20
CA VAL A 191 20.82 -3.49 1.74
C VAL A 191 21.16 -3.72 3.21
N THR A 192 22.44 -3.56 3.55
CA THR A 192 22.93 -3.78 4.92
C THR A 192 22.68 -2.61 5.85
N SER A 193 22.27 -1.45 5.31
CA SER A 193 21.90 -0.31 6.17
C SER A 193 20.63 -0.64 6.95
N SER A 194 20.67 -0.38 8.24
CA SER A 194 19.49 -0.45 9.14
C SER A 194 18.75 0.88 9.25
N GLU A 195 19.23 1.93 8.58
CA GLU A 195 18.60 3.25 8.63
C GLU A 195 17.54 3.36 7.55
N ILE A 196 16.28 3.37 7.96
CA ILE A 196 15.14 3.60 7.09
C ILE A 196 14.51 4.93 7.46
N CYS A 197 14.33 5.78 6.46
CA CYS A 197 13.55 7.00 6.55
C CYS A 197 12.42 7.01 5.52
N THR A 198 11.43 7.86 5.74
CA THR A 198 10.27 7.95 4.86
C THR A 198 10.12 9.34 4.25
N PHE A 199 9.44 9.39 3.13
CA PHE A 199 8.84 10.61 2.60
C PHE A 199 7.35 10.39 2.50
N ASP A 200 6.60 11.08 3.35
CA ASP A 200 5.16 10.94 3.51
C ASP A 200 4.45 12.23 3.18
N GLY A 201 3.19 12.13 2.78
CA GLY A 201 2.42 13.34 2.55
C GLY A 201 1.09 13.13 1.87
N LEU A 202 0.58 14.24 1.37
CA LEU A 202 -0.72 14.34 0.72
C LEU A 202 -0.57 15.13 -0.59
N VAL A 203 -1.20 14.62 -1.64
CA VAL A 203 -1.27 15.26 -2.96
C VAL A 203 -2.70 15.72 -3.23
N ASP A 204 -2.83 16.92 -3.79
CA ASP A 204 -4.11 17.45 -4.24
C ASP A 204 -4.55 16.86 -5.59
N ARG A 205 -5.70 17.33 -6.10
CA ARG A 205 -6.27 16.90 -7.39
C ARG A 205 -5.35 17.20 -8.58
N ASP A 206 -4.56 18.25 -8.51
CA ASP A 206 -3.68 18.69 -9.59
C ASP A 206 -2.32 18.00 -9.56
N GLY A 207 -2.05 17.24 -8.47
CA GLY A 207 -0.79 16.52 -8.27
C GLY A 207 0.24 17.33 -7.49
N ASN A 208 -0.16 18.45 -6.85
CA ASN A 208 0.73 19.22 -5.99
C ASN A 208 0.80 18.59 -4.60
N ILE A 209 1.99 18.51 -4.04
CA ILE A 209 2.18 18.08 -2.64
C ILE A 209 1.74 19.24 -1.74
N VAL A 210 0.64 19.05 -1.01
CA VAL A 210 0.08 20.07 -0.09
C VAL A 210 0.60 19.93 1.33
N PHE A 211 1.12 18.76 1.67
CA PHE A 211 1.78 18.47 2.94
C PHE A 211 2.82 17.38 2.75
N SER A 212 3.95 17.48 3.44
CA SER A 212 4.94 16.40 3.51
C SER A 212 5.63 16.37 4.87
N THR A 213 5.99 15.17 5.31
CA THR A 213 6.72 14.89 6.53
C THR A 213 7.72 13.75 6.31
N THR A 214 8.53 13.44 7.32
CA THR A 214 9.49 12.34 7.30
C THR A 214 9.57 11.67 8.66
N PHE A 215 9.71 10.36 8.65
CA PHE A 215 9.98 9.57 9.84
C PHE A 215 11.33 8.85 9.67
N ASP A 216 12.03 8.66 10.76
CA ASP A 216 13.14 7.72 10.84
C ASP A 216 12.69 6.54 11.71
N TYR A 217 12.82 5.32 11.21
CA TYR A 217 12.49 4.11 11.96
C TYR A 217 13.62 3.75 12.90
N ALA A 218 13.29 3.34 14.12
CA ALA A 218 14.28 2.83 15.08
C ALA A 218 14.79 1.44 14.68
N HIS A 219 13.96 0.66 14.01
CA HIS A 219 14.26 -0.71 13.54
C HIS A 219 13.68 -0.92 12.15
N THR A 220 14.30 -1.77 11.34
CA THR A 220 13.74 -2.09 10.02
C THR A 220 12.46 -2.93 10.17
N PRO A 221 11.48 -2.82 9.25
CA PRO A 221 10.29 -3.67 9.25
C PRO A 221 10.61 -5.17 9.27
N LEU A 222 11.73 -5.57 8.67
CA LEU A 222 12.21 -6.95 8.69
C LEU A 222 12.65 -7.37 10.10
N ASP A 223 13.40 -6.51 10.82
CA ASP A 223 13.83 -6.78 12.19
C ASP A 223 12.64 -6.88 13.14
N LEU A 224 11.64 -5.98 12.99
CA LEU A 224 10.42 -6.03 13.78
C LEU A 224 9.70 -7.37 13.64
N MET A 225 9.63 -7.91 12.41
CA MET A 225 9.01 -9.18 12.15
C MET A 225 9.81 -10.37 12.70
N ILE A 226 11.12 -10.40 12.44
CA ILE A 226 12.01 -11.51 12.86
C ILE A 226 12.12 -11.59 14.37
N TYR A 227 12.37 -10.45 15.04
CA TYR A 227 12.65 -10.38 16.47
C TYR A 227 11.42 -10.04 17.32
N LYS A 228 10.24 -9.87 16.72
CA LYS A 228 8.97 -9.49 17.39
C LYS A 228 9.14 -8.27 18.31
N MET A 229 9.81 -7.25 17.78
CA MET A 229 10.09 -6.00 18.49
C MET A 229 8.92 -5.01 18.36
N ASP A 230 8.86 -4.05 19.29
CA ASP A 230 7.93 -2.94 19.18
C ASP A 230 8.32 -2.00 18.04
N ASN A 231 7.34 -1.53 17.29
CA ASN A 231 7.57 -0.53 16.24
C ASN A 231 7.69 0.86 16.87
N SER A 232 8.80 1.53 16.60
CA SER A 232 9.02 2.91 17.00
C SER A 232 9.66 3.72 15.88
N TYR A 233 9.27 4.99 15.80
CA TYR A 233 9.78 5.93 14.80
C TYR A 233 9.83 7.35 15.36
N TYR A 234 10.63 8.19 14.73
CA TYR A 234 10.80 9.60 15.10
C TYR A 234 10.30 10.47 13.96
N VAL A 235 9.37 11.38 14.27
CA VAL A 235 8.98 12.45 13.33
C VAL A 235 10.04 13.54 13.38
N LEU A 236 10.70 13.80 12.27
CA LEU A 236 11.75 14.81 12.20
C LEU A 236 11.15 16.17 11.82
N LYS A 237 11.63 17.22 12.52
CA LYS A 237 11.26 18.61 12.22
C LYS A 237 11.77 19.04 10.85
N ASP A 238 13.02 18.68 10.55
CA ASP A 238 13.71 19.08 9.33
C ASP A 238 13.96 17.86 8.45
N MET A 239 13.50 17.92 7.22
CA MET A 239 13.67 16.87 6.24
C MET A 239 14.98 17.08 5.45
N ASP A 240 15.75 16.01 5.25
CA ASP A 240 16.92 16.02 4.39
C ASP A 240 16.54 16.52 2.97
N PRO A 241 17.24 17.54 2.43
CA PRO A 241 16.94 18.07 1.10
C PRO A 241 17.06 17.05 -0.03
N LYS A 242 17.93 16.03 0.10
CA LYS A 242 18.09 14.98 -0.88
C LYS A 242 16.89 14.02 -0.84
N LEU A 243 16.42 13.67 0.37
CA LEU A 243 15.22 12.86 0.57
C LEU A 243 14.00 13.56 -0.05
N ARG A 244 13.82 14.86 0.26
CA ARG A 244 12.74 15.67 -0.34
C ARG A 244 12.79 15.65 -1.87
N LYS A 245 13.95 15.93 -2.45
CA LYS A 245 14.15 15.93 -3.90
C LYS A 245 13.74 14.59 -4.54
N TYR A 246 14.16 13.48 -3.95
CA TYR A 246 13.84 12.15 -4.46
C TYR A 246 12.36 11.81 -4.26
N GLY A 247 11.81 12.11 -3.10
CA GLY A 247 10.39 11.88 -2.82
C GLY A 247 9.46 12.65 -3.76
N GLU A 248 9.74 13.95 -3.98
CA GLU A 248 8.99 14.78 -4.93
C GLU A 248 9.08 14.25 -6.37
N ALA A 249 10.25 13.78 -6.79
CA ALA A 249 10.44 13.18 -8.11
C ALA A 249 9.64 11.88 -8.27
N ILE A 250 9.58 11.04 -7.23
CA ILE A 250 8.79 9.82 -7.21
C ILE A 250 7.29 10.15 -7.30
N VAL A 251 6.77 11.02 -6.44
CA VAL A 251 5.36 11.42 -6.44
C VAL A 251 4.93 11.91 -7.82
N LYS A 252 5.76 12.73 -8.46
CA LYS A 252 5.53 13.23 -9.82
C LYS A 252 5.53 12.10 -10.85
N GLU A 253 6.53 11.21 -10.82
CA GLU A 253 6.67 10.11 -11.79
C GLU A 253 5.52 9.11 -11.71
N PHE A 254 5.03 8.83 -10.49
CA PHE A 254 3.87 7.97 -10.27
C PHE A 254 2.55 8.63 -10.70
N GLY A 255 2.55 9.95 -10.94
CA GLY A 255 1.36 10.70 -11.32
C GLY A 255 0.29 10.67 -10.23
N MET A 256 0.69 10.73 -8.98
CA MET A 256 -0.23 10.68 -7.83
C MET A 256 -1.16 11.88 -7.79
N LYS A 257 -2.44 11.64 -7.47
CA LYS A 257 -3.47 12.68 -7.36
C LYS A 257 -4.48 12.33 -6.28
N GLU A 258 -4.88 13.33 -5.50
CA GLU A 258 -5.93 13.23 -4.46
C GLU A 258 -5.73 12.02 -3.54
N ARG A 259 -4.50 11.86 -3.00
CA ARG A 259 -4.21 10.74 -2.11
C ARG A 259 -3.03 10.97 -1.18
N PHE A 260 -2.99 10.18 -0.11
CA PHE A 260 -1.81 10.04 0.72
C PHE A 260 -0.73 9.21 0.02
N PHE A 261 0.52 9.45 0.38
CA PHE A 261 1.65 8.64 -0.03
C PHE A 261 2.58 8.36 1.15
N HIS A 262 3.21 7.20 1.11
CA HIS A 262 4.22 6.72 2.03
C HIS A 262 5.32 6.04 1.22
N ILE A 263 6.55 6.55 1.29
CA ILE A 263 7.68 6.07 0.49
C ILE A 263 8.87 5.86 1.41
N GLU A 264 9.37 4.63 1.49
CA GLU A 264 10.50 4.26 2.31
C GLU A 264 11.82 4.33 1.55
N PHE A 265 12.86 4.79 2.22
CA PHE A 265 14.22 4.89 1.69
C PHE A 265 15.21 4.28 2.69
N PHE A 266 16.18 3.54 2.16
CA PHE A 266 17.39 3.21 2.89
C PHE A 266 18.38 4.37 2.75
N ARG A 267 19.03 4.74 3.88
CA ARG A 267 20.11 5.74 3.90
C ARG A 267 21.48 5.10 3.74
#